data_fe188785e2e8aadf838c21747561c0bd
#
_entry.id   fe188785e2e8aadf838c21747561c0bd
#
_cell.length_a   1.000
_cell.length_b   1.000
_cell.length_c   1.000
_cell.angle_alpha   90.00
_cell.angle_beta   90.00
_cell.angle_gamma   90.00
#
_symmetry.space_group_name_H-M   'P 1'
#
loop_
_entity.id
_entity.type
_entity.pdbx_description
1 polymer ?
#
loop_
_entity_poly.entity_id
_entity_poly.type
_entity_poly.pdbx_seq_one_letter_code
_entity_poly.pdbx_strand_id
1 'polypeptide(L)'
;MKTSKVMTAKEAVSKFVGDGMTIGVGGFFHAISYVITHEIIRQQKRHLTICQPSFNEHADQMIGAGCVDRIVSSYVWMEVFGPLHCFRRAMEKGIPHKIEMEDYTNFAVMARYLAGALGIPYIPINSMKGSDMMNYSAWMGENKVKLVQDPFGSGKEYAAVPALTPDLGYFHVQRADEEGNCQMWGIWGDSPWSMRACKEVIVSCEEIVSRDIIGRDPNRTILPGYKVVAVVEAPFGAHPKHTQGYYDVDRDFIFKYIRESQTQEGWQKFMDEWVYGVEDRVGYLKKYVDTYGMKKFLDLKASDMSSSSVNYGF
;
A
#
# COMPACT_ATOMS: atom_id res chain seq x y z
N MET A 1 32.31 3.09 -3.03
CA MET A 1 31.53 1.84 -3.04
C MET A 1 30.08 2.21 -2.84
N LYS A 2 29.18 1.78 -3.70
CA LYS A 2 27.76 1.99 -3.48
C LYS A 2 27.32 1.02 -2.38
N THR A 3 26.59 1.50 -1.41
CA THR A 3 26.15 0.70 -0.26
C THR A 3 24.88 -0.05 -0.67
N SER A 4 24.88 -1.38 -0.54
CA SER A 4 23.68 -2.21 -0.72
C SER A 4 22.60 -1.75 0.29
N LYS A 5 21.37 -1.65 -0.19
CA LYS A 5 20.17 -1.32 0.63
C LYS A 5 19.36 -2.55 1.01
N VAL A 6 19.89 -3.73 0.68
CA VAL A 6 19.25 -4.99 0.98
C VAL A 6 19.28 -5.25 2.47
N MET A 7 18.12 -5.54 3.04
CA MET A 7 17.96 -5.88 4.45
C MET A 7 16.68 -6.68 4.67
N THR A 8 16.51 -7.25 5.85
CA THR A 8 15.27 -7.92 6.23
C THR A 8 14.12 -6.93 6.45
N ALA A 9 12.88 -7.40 6.35
CA ALA A 9 11.71 -6.58 6.66
C ALA A 9 11.76 -6.03 8.11
N LYS A 10 12.26 -6.86 9.04
CA LYS A 10 12.44 -6.48 10.45
C LYS A 10 13.39 -5.31 10.60
N GLU A 11 14.54 -5.35 9.95
CA GLU A 11 15.52 -4.25 9.96
C GLU A 11 14.96 -3.00 9.28
N ALA A 12 14.32 -3.16 8.13
CA ALA A 12 13.75 -2.04 7.37
C ALA A 12 12.70 -1.29 8.19
N VAL A 13 11.73 -2.01 8.78
CA VAL A 13 10.68 -1.40 9.60
C VAL A 13 11.24 -0.81 10.90
N SER A 14 12.17 -1.52 11.56
CA SER A 14 12.80 -1.01 12.78
C SER A 14 13.55 0.30 12.55
N LYS A 15 14.23 0.42 11.41
CA LYS A 15 15.08 1.57 11.08
C LYS A 15 14.32 2.76 10.53
N PHE A 16 13.32 2.53 9.70
CA PHE A 16 12.71 3.59 8.90
C PHE A 16 11.26 3.90 9.24
N VAL A 17 10.55 3.05 10.00
CA VAL A 17 9.18 3.33 10.43
C VAL A 17 9.18 3.79 11.88
N GLY A 18 8.85 5.06 12.09
CA GLY A 18 8.64 5.67 13.41
C GLY A 18 7.17 5.86 13.74
N ASP A 19 6.85 5.96 15.02
CA ASP A 19 5.50 6.32 15.46
C ASP A 19 5.14 7.75 15.02
N GLY A 20 3.86 7.98 14.75
CA GLY A 20 3.34 9.27 14.31
C GLY A 20 3.59 9.61 12.83
N MET A 21 4.29 8.77 12.07
CA MET A 21 4.58 9.02 10.66
C MET A 21 3.33 8.98 9.79
N THR A 22 3.37 9.78 8.73
CA THR A 22 2.45 9.65 7.59
C THR A 22 3.05 8.68 6.58
N ILE A 23 2.32 7.60 6.26
CA ILE A 23 2.79 6.51 5.42
C ILE A 23 1.93 6.39 4.16
N GLY A 24 2.57 6.46 2.99
CA GLY A 24 1.96 6.12 1.71
C GLY A 24 2.04 4.61 1.46
N VAL A 25 0.91 3.99 1.16
CA VAL A 25 0.86 2.58 0.77
C VAL A 25 0.62 2.50 -0.72
N GLY A 26 1.55 1.87 -1.46
CA GLY A 26 1.41 1.67 -2.90
C GLY A 26 0.79 0.31 -3.24
N GLY A 27 0.29 0.22 -4.47
CA GLY A 27 -0.43 -0.95 -4.97
C GLY A 27 -1.94 -0.74 -5.00
N PHE A 28 -2.59 -1.39 -5.96
CA PHE A 28 -4.06 -1.36 -6.09
C PHE A 28 -4.55 -2.78 -6.33
N PHE A 29 -5.01 -3.47 -5.31
CA PHE A 29 -5.35 -4.90 -5.34
C PHE A 29 -4.20 -5.82 -5.82
N HIS A 30 -3.16 -5.24 -6.35
CA HIS A 30 -1.94 -5.82 -6.88
C HIS A 30 -0.74 -5.22 -6.16
N ALA A 31 0.25 -6.06 -5.85
CA ALA A 31 1.55 -5.63 -5.33
C ALA A 31 1.50 -4.75 -4.06
N ILE A 32 0.53 -5.00 -3.17
CA ILE A 32 0.50 -4.43 -1.82
C ILE A 32 1.48 -5.22 -0.96
N SER A 33 2.40 -4.55 -0.28
CA SER A 33 3.40 -5.24 0.54
C SER A 33 2.86 -5.72 1.88
N TYR A 34 2.36 -6.95 1.94
CA TYR A 34 1.95 -7.57 3.20
C TYR A 34 3.13 -7.90 4.11
N VAL A 35 4.30 -8.17 3.54
CA VAL A 35 5.50 -8.43 4.34
C VAL A 35 5.86 -7.21 5.20
N ILE A 36 5.78 -6.00 4.66
CA ILE A 36 6.03 -4.76 5.41
C ILE A 36 4.87 -4.45 6.35
N THR A 37 3.62 -4.60 5.89
CA THR A 37 2.42 -4.41 6.71
C THR A 37 2.46 -5.29 7.97
N HIS A 38 2.73 -6.58 7.83
CA HIS A 38 2.82 -7.50 8.96
C HIS A 38 3.96 -7.15 9.91
N GLU A 39 5.07 -6.67 9.38
CA GLU A 39 6.20 -6.27 10.21
C GLU A 39 5.93 -4.99 11.01
N ILE A 40 5.24 -4.00 10.42
CA ILE A 40 4.75 -2.81 11.13
C ILE A 40 3.86 -3.23 12.31
N ILE A 41 2.96 -4.21 12.09
CA ILE A 41 2.07 -4.75 13.11
C ILE A 41 2.86 -5.48 14.20
N ARG A 42 3.79 -6.38 13.84
CA ARG A 42 4.62 -7.13 14.80
C ARG A 42 5.47 -6.21 15.69
N GLN A 43 6.02 -5.15 15.13
CA GLN A 43 6.78 -4.15 15.87
C GLN A 43 5.92 -3.12 16.60
N GLN A 44 4.59 -3.27 16.52
CA GLN A 44 3.63 -2.42 17.22
C GLN A 44 3.84 -0.92 16.99
N LYS A 45 4.13 -0.52 15.74
CA LYS A 45 4.21 0.90 15.39
C LYS A 45 2.85 1.56 15.61
N ARG A 46 2.84 2.80 16.11
CA ARG A 46 1.64 3.47 16.61
C ARG A 46 1.46 4.87 16.03
N HIS A 47 0.25 5.38 16.17
CA HIS A 47 -0.12 6.74 15.80
C HIS A 47 0.10 7.07 14.32
N LEU A 48 0.05 6.07 13.45
CA LEU A 48 0.30 6.25 12.03
C LEU A 48 -0.87 6.95 11.33
N THR A 49 -0.55 7.81 10.37
CA THR A 49 -1.49 8.26 9.34
C THR A 49 -1.21 7.49 8.07
N ILE A 50 -2.13 6.63 7.62
CA ILE A 50 -1.94 5.89 6.37
C ILE A 50 -2.71 6.53 5.22
N CYS A 51 -2.09 6.57 4.05
CA CYS A 51 -2.62 7.23 2.87
C CYS A 51 -2.62 6.27 1.68
N GLN A 52 -3.80 6.05 1.09
CA GLN A 52 -3.98 5.28 -0.15
C GLN A 52 -5.35 5.61 -0.74
N PRO A 53 -5.52 5.68 -2.07
CA PRO A 53 -6.83 5.93 -2.68
C PRO A 53 -7.87 4.87 -2.33
N SER A 54 -7.47 3.61 -2.23
CA SER A 54 -8.37 2.49 -1.92
C SER A 54 -7.69 1.52 -0.97
N PHE A 55 -8.23 1.39 0.23
CA PHE A 55 -7.74 0.46 1.25
C PHE A 55 -8.44 -0.89 1.18
N ASN A 56 -7.66 -1.91 1.45
CA ASN A 56 -8.10 -3.28 1.56
C ASN A 56 -7.74 -3.89 2.93
N GLU A 57 -7.72 -5.24 3.03
CA GLU A 57 -7.51 -5.95 4.29
C GLU A 57 -6.16 -5.66 4.98
N HIS A 58 -5.13 -5.25 4.26
CA HIS A 58 -3.86 -4.83 4.87
C HIS A 58 -4.04 -3.65 5.83
N ALA A 59 -4.83 -2.64 5.41
CA ALA A 59 -5.15 -1.49 6.26
C ALA A 59 -6.09 -1.89 7.41
N ASP A 60 -7.06 -2.77 7.15
CA ASP A 60 -7.96 -3.29 8.17
C ASP A 60 -7.20 -4.04 9.28
N GLN A 61 -6.16 -4.81 8.91
CA GLN A 61 -5.26 -5.46 9.87
C GLN A 61 -4.48 -4.45 10.71
N MET A 62 -3.93 -3.40 10.09
CA MET A 62 -3.20 -2.35 10.81
C MET A 62 -4.11 -1.56 11.75
N ILE A 63 -5.33 -1.25 11.32
CA ILE A 63 -6.35 -0.57 12.15
C ILE A 63 -6.73 -1.46 13.33
N GLY A 64 -7.06 -2.72 13.08
CA GLY A 64 -7.39 -3.69 14.14
C GLY A 64 -6.26 -3.87 15.16
N ALA A 65 -5.00 -3.84 14.71
CA ALA A 65 -3.81 -3.91 15.57
C ALA A 65 -3.53 -2.61 16.33
N GLY A 66 -4.30 -1.54 16.12
CA GLY A 66 -4.12 -0.27 16.79
C GLY A 66 -2.90 0.52 16.32
N CYS A 67 -2.43 0.27 15.09
CA CYS A 67 -1.30 1.00 14.53
C CYS A 67 -1.68 2.39 13.98
N VAL A 68 -2.95 2.58 13.61
CA VAL A 68 -3.42 3.69 12.79
C VAL A 68 -4.37 4.58 13.57
N ASP A 69 -4.08 5.88 13.62
CA ASP A 69 -4.98 6.90 14.17
C ASP A 69 -5.75 7.64 13.08
N ARG A 70 -5.16 7.79 11.89
CA ARG A 70 -5.71 8.58 10.80
C ARG A 70 -5.56 7.91 9.45
N ILE A 71 -6.55 8.12 8.59
CA ILE A 71 -6.50 7.66 7.20
C ILE A 71 -6.85 8.79 6.23
N VAL A 72 -6.16 8.81 5.08
CA VAL A 72 -6.50 9.63 3.91
C VAL A 72 -6.85 8.70 2.77
N SER A 73 -8.12 8.67 2.38
CA SER A 73 -8.61 7.70 1.39
C SER A 73 -9.87 8.20 0.68
N SER A 74 -10.29 7.44 -0.31
CA SER A 74 -11.60 7.59 -0.97
C SER A 74 -12.47 6.35 -0.82
N TYR A 75 -11.84 5.22 -0.48
CA TYR A 75 -12.53 3.93 -0.50
C TYR A 75 -11.90 2.98 0.52
N VAL A 76 -12.71 2.47 1.43
CA VAL A 76 -12.30 1.54 2.50
C VAL A 76 -13.25 0.34 2.50
N TRP A 77 -13.00 -0.60 1.60
CA TRP A 77 -13.84 -1.77 1.37
C TRP A 77 -13.08 -2.84 0.58
N MET A 78 -13.53 -4.08 0.62
CA MET A 78 -12.91 -5.21 -0.09
C MET A 78 -13.67 -5.62 -1.35
N GLU A 79 -14.01 -4.69 -2.21
CA GLU A 79 -14.70 -4.92 -3.49
C GLU A 79 -15.80 -6.00 -3.37
N VAL A 80 -15.61 -7.13 -4.07
CA VAL A 80 -16.58 -8.25 -4.06
C VAL A 80 -16.47 -9.15 -2.83
N PHE A 81 -15.44 -8.97 -1.98
CA PHE A 81 -15.21 -9.83 -0.82
C PHE A 81 -15.99 -9.41 0.42
N GLY A 82 -16.32 -8.12 0.56
CA GLY A 82 -17.15 -7.63 1.66
C GLY A 82 -16.54 -6.46 2.46
N PRO A 83 -17.16 -6.13 3.62
CA PRO A 83 -16.74 -5.00 4.43
C PRO A 83 -15.44 -5.26 5.17
N LEU A 84 -14.70 -4.18 5.45
CA LEU A 84 -13.56 -4.16 6.34
C LEU A 84 -14.06 -3.96 7.78
N HIS A 85 -14.02 -5.02 8.56
CA HIS A 85 -14.69 -5.08 9.87
C HIS A 85 -13.95 -4.35 10.97
N CYS A 86 -12.61 -4.32 10.96
CA CYS A 86 -11.83 -3.56 11.94
C CYS A 86 -11.98 -2.07 11.71
N PHE A 87 -11.96 -1.62 10.46
CA PHE A 87 -12.25 -0.23 10.10
C PHE A 87 -13.62 0.20 10.62
N ARG A 88 -14.66 -0.60 10.37
CA ARG A 88 -16.00 -0.28 10.87
C ARG A 88 -16.05 -0.22 12.40
N ARG A 89 -15.43 -1.19 13.08
CA ARG A 89 -15.37 -1.17 14.56
C ARG A 89 -14.65 0.07 15.09
N ALA A 90 -13.54 0.46 14.45
CA ALA A 90 -12.79 1.65 14.86
C ALA A 90 -13.61 2.94 14.64
N MET A 91 -14.27 3.07 13.48
CA MET A 91 -15.08 4.25 13.17
C MET A 91 -16.37 4.34 14.00
N GLU A 92 -17.10 3.21 14.14
CA GLU A 92 -18.44 3.20 14.76
C GLU A 92 -18.38 3.03 16.28
N LYS A 93 -17.42 2.25 16.79
CA LYS A 93 -17.38 1.83 18.20
C LYS A 93 -16.09 2.23 18.93
N GLY A 94 -15.09 2.78 18.21
CA GLY A 94 -13.78 3.11 18.79
C GLY A 94 -13.00 1.88 19.24
N ILE A 95 -13.03 0.76 18.52
CA ILE A 95 -12.32 -0.47 18.86
C ILE A 95 -11.29 -0.80 17.77
N PRO A 96 -9.98 -0.91 18.10
CA PRO A 96 -9.35 -0.80 19.44
C PRO A 96 -9.31 0.64 19.98
N HIS A 97 -9.36 1.64 19.12
CA HIS A 97 -9.56 3.06 19.42
C HIS A 97 -10.22 3.74 18.23
N LYS A 98 -10.73 4.95 18.45
CA LYS A 98 -11.35 5.74 17.38
C LYS A 98 -10.29 6.26 16.42
N ILE A 99 -10.55 6.13 15.13
CA ILE A 99 -9.71 6.69 14.07
C ILE A 99 -10.42 7.83 13.37
N GLU A 100 -9.65 8.69 12.70
CA GLU A 100 -10.16 9.79 11.89
C GLU A 100 -9.93 9.50 10.40
N MET A 101 -10.87 9.92 9.55
CA MET A 101 -10.75 9.76 8.10
C MET A 101 -10.94 11.11 7.38
N GLU A 102 -9.93 11.53 6.62
CA GLU A 102 -10.10 12.54 5.57
C GLU A 102 -10.54 11.84 4.29
N ASP A 103 -11.79 12.05 3.97
CA ASP A 103 -12.44 11.47 2.81
C ASP A 103 -12.29 12.38 1.59
N TYR A 104 -11.82 11.81 0.49
CA TYR A 104 -11.62 12.47 -0.80
C TYR A 104 -12.23 11.63 -1.92
N THR A 105 -12.42 12.20 -3.10
CA THR A 105 -12.63 11.35 -4.28
C THR A 105 -11.34 10.61 -4.63
N ASN A 106 -11.46 9.46 -5.31
CA ASN A 106 -10.28 8.69 -5.75
C ASN A 106 -9.32 9.56 -6.58
N PHE A 107 -9.89 10.33 -7.52
CA PHE A 107 -9.11 11.25 -8.33
C PHE A 107 -8.44 12.36 -7.48
N ALA A 108 -9.10 12.86 -6.43
CA ALA A 108 -8.51 13.88 -5.57
C ALA A 108 -7.29 13.35 -4.78
N VAL A 109 -7.34 12.11 -4.26
CA VAL A 109 -6.18 11.49 -3.61
C VAL A 109 -5.03 11.33 -4.60
N MET A 110 -5.34 10.86 -5.82
CA MET A 110 -4.33 10.74 -6.89
C MET A 110 -3.71 12.09 -7.28
N ALA A 111 -4.54 13.14 -7.41
CA ALA A 111 -4.07 14.49 -7.71
C ALA A 111 -3.15 15.04 -6.60
N ARG A 112 -3.48 14.77 -5.33
CA ARG A 112 -2.63 15.14 -4.20
C ARG A 112 -1.27 14.46 -4.24
N TYR A 113 -1.22 13.16 -4.55
CA TYR A 113 0.04 12.43 -4.76
C TYR A 113 0.81 12.96 -5.97
N LEU A 114 0.12 13.24 -7.08
CA LEU A 114 0.76 13.84 -8.26
C LEU A 114 1.40 15.20 -7.92
N ALA A 115 0.70 16.05 -7.17
CA ALA A 115 1.25 17.32 -6.69
C ALA A 115 2.51 17.09 -5.85
N GLY A 116 2.49 16.16 -4.90
CA GLY A 116 3.65 15.82 -4.07
C GLY A 116 4.83 15.29 -4.89
N ALA A 117 4.55 14.40 -5.85
CA ALA A 117 5.57 13.83 -6.74
C ALA A 117 6.24 14.87 -7.65
N LEU A 118 5.50 15.89 -8.08
CA LEU A 118 6.00 16.99 -8.91
C LEU A 118 6.61 18.15 -8.11
N GLY A 119 6.47 18.13 -6.77
CA GLY A 119 6.94 19.21 -5.92
C GLY A 119 6.12 20.50 -6.04
N ILE A 120 4.85 20.42 -6.48
CA ILE A 120 3.95 21.57 -6.57
C ILE A 120 3.01 21.58 -5.35
N PRO A 121 2.61 22.77 -4.84
CA PRO A 121 1.91 22.86 -3.57
C PRO A 121 0.46 22.35 -3.61
N TYR A 122 -0.19 22.38 -4.76
CA TYR A 122 -1.59 21.94 -4.94
C TYR A 122 -1.90 21.69 -6.42
N ILE A 123 -3.02 20.98 -6.68
CA ILE A 123 -3.58 20.83 -8.04
C ILE A 123 -5.05 21.27 -8.02
N PRO A 124 -5.48 22.12 -8.99
CA PRO A 124 -6.89 22.41 -9.21
C PRO A 124 -7.57 21.26 -9.96
N ILE A 125 -8.71 20.80 -9.44
CA ILE A 125 -9.49 19.69 -9.98
C ILE A 125 -10.98 20.04 -10.04
N ASN A 126 -11.75 19.36 -10.87
CA ASN A 126 -13.21 19.49 -10.93
C ASN A 126 -13.93 18.52 -9.97
N SER A 127 -13.28 17.42 -9.60
CA SER A 127 -13.89 16.48 -8.67
C SER A 127 -14.01 17.09 -7.28
N MET A 128 -14.94 16.58 -6.48
CA MET A 128 -15.38 17.12 -5.18
C MET A 128 -16.28 18.37 -5.26
N LYS A 129 -16.12 19.21 -6.26
CA LYS A 129 -16.91 20.46 -6.39
C LYS A 129 -18.41 20.16 -6.44
N GLY A 130 -19.17 20.86 -5.60
CA GLY A 130 -20.63 20.67 -5.49
C GLY A 130 -21.05 19.44 -4.68
N SER A 131 -20.12 18.77 -4.00
CA SER A 131 -20.42 17.70 -3.05
C SER A 131 -20.12 18.11 -1.61
N ASP A 132 -20.74 17.43 -0.65
CA ASP A 132 -20.51 17.64 0.78
C ASP A 132 -19.09 17.25 1.23
N MET A 133 -18.34 16.50 0.42
CA MET A 133 -16.94 16.19 0.68
C MET A 133 -16.06 17.43 0.85
N MET A 134 -16.45 18.55 0.23
CA MET A 134 -15.73 19.82 0.40
C MET A 134 -15.93 20.42 1.80
N ASN A 135 -17.08 20.16 2.41
CA ASN A 135 -17.50 20.77 3.68
C ASN A 135 -17.10 19.91 4.89
N TYR A 136 -16.88 18.62 4.66
CA TYR A 136 -16.48 17.68 5.72
C TYR A 136 -14.96 17.58 5.81
N SER A 137 -14.44 17.73 7.01
CA SER A 137 -13.03 17.44 7.33
C SER A 137 -12.94 16.89 8.74
N ALA A 138 -12.14 15.85 8.93
CA ALA A 138 -11.89 15.27 10.25
C ALA A 138 -10.83 16.05 11.02
N TRP A 139 -9.74 16.48 10.36
CA TRP A 139 -8.66 17.23 11.03
C TRP A 139 -8.02 18.34 10.19
N MET A 140 -8.18 18.35 8.87
CA MET A 140 -7.53 19.35 8.02
C MET A 140 -8.25 20.71 8.00
N GLY A 141 -9.55 20.73 8.34
CA GLY A 141 -10.37 21.94 8.31
C GLY A 141 -10.33 22.61 6.94
N GLU A 142 -10.15 23.92 6.92
CA GLU A 142 -10.04 24.71 5.68
C GLU A 142 -8.84 24.34 4.78
N ASN A 143 -7.88 23.60 5.31
CA ASN A 143 -6.71 23.15 4.54
C ASN A 143 -6.96 21.87 3.71
N LYS A 144 -8.17 21.30 3.82
CA LYS A 144 -8.54 20.11 3.04
C LYS A 144 -8.70 20.43 1.55
N VAL A 145 -9.43 21.50 1.24
CA VAL A 145 -9.70 21.93 -0.12
C VAL A 145 -10.07 23.42 -0.12
N LYS A 146 -9.67 24.14 -1.15
CA LYS A 146 -10.06 25.55 -1.36
C LYS A 146 -10.59 25.73 -2.77
N LEU A 147 -11.54 26.65 -2.95
CA LEU A 147 -11.96 27.08 -4.28
C LEU A 147 -10.97 28.11 -4.82
N VAL A 148 -10.56 27.94 -6.06
CA VAL A 148 -9.66 28.86 -6.79
C VAL A 148 -10.28 29.21 -8.13
N GLN A 149 -10.18 30.47 -8.51
CA GLN A 149 -10.60 30.95 -9.82
C GLN A 149 -9.56 30.52 -10.87
N ASP A 150 -10.04 30.23 -12.09
CA ASP A 150 -9.16 30.03 -13.23
C ASP A 150 -8.34 31.29 -13.51
N PRO A 151 -7.02 31.26 -13.38
CA PRO A 151 -6.16 32.42 -13.63
C PRO A 151 -6.10 32.82 -15.11
N PHE A 152 -6.59 31.99 -16.03
CA PHE A 152 -6.61 32.25 -17.46
C PHE A 152 -7.93 32.85 -17.98
N GLY A 153 -8.82 33.23 -17.07
CA GLY A 153 -9.99 34.05 -17.39
C GLY A 153 -11.19 33.30 -17.96
N SER A 154 -11.29 32.00 -17.77
CA SER A 154 -12.49 31.23 -18.18
C SER A 154 -13.72 31.51 -17.32
N GLY A 155 -13.56 32.20 -16.17
CA GLY A 155 -14.61 32.43 -15.20
C GLY A 155 -15.01 31.17 -14.39
N LYS A 156 -14.28 30.07 -14.55
CA LYS A 156 -14.53 28.82 -13.84
C LYS A 156 -13.80 28.78 -12.51
N GLU A 157 -14.41 28.10 -11.56
CA GLU A 157 -13.77 27.74 -10.29
C GLU A 157 -13.36 26.26 -10.28
N TYR A 158 -12.31 25.98 -9.55
CA TYR A 158 -11.80 24.62 -9.32
C TYR A 158 -11.60 24.34 -7.83
N ALA A 159 -11.74 23.10 -7.43
CA ALA A 159 -11.32 22.64 -6.10
C ALA A 159 -9.79 22.44 -6.11
N ALA A 160 -9.07 23.28 -5.36
CA ALA A 160 -7.63 23.14 -5.17
C ALA A 160 -7.36 22.17 -4.01
N VAL A 161 -6.77 21.04 -4.29
CA VAL A 161 -6.37 20.04 -3.27
C VAL A 161 -4.87 20.13 -3.00
N PRO A 162 -4.44 20.17 -1.71
CA PRO A 162 -3.04 20.32 -1.35
C PRO A 162 -2.23 19.06 -1.69
N ALA A 163 -0.95 19.22 -1.93
CA ALA A 163 -0.02 18.12 -2.11
C ALA A 163 -0.06 17.13 -0.92
N LEU A 164 0.11 15.85 -1.22
CA LEU A 164 0.29 14.80 -0.23
C LEU A 164 1.73 14.26 -0.36
N THR A 165 2.53 14.45 0.69
CA THR A 165 3.94 14.09 0.74
C THR A 165 4.22 13.26 1.98
N PRO A 166 3.86 11.96 2.00
CA PRO A 166 4.09 11.11 3.16
C PRO A 166 5.58 11.05 3.56
N ASP A 167 5.83 10.82 4.85
CA ASP A 167 7.20 10.67 5.37
C ASP A 167 7.87 9.43 4.82
N LEU A 168 7.12 8.33 4.75
CA LEU A 168 7.58 7.05 4.20
C LEU A 168 6.53 6.46 3.27
N GLY A 169 7.00 5.79 2.22
CA GLY A 169 6.17 4.92 1.39
C GLY A 169 6.60 3.47 1.51
N TYR A 170 5.69 2.54 1.24
CA TYR A 170 6.07 1.17 0.99
C TYR A 170 5.16 0.51 -0.05
N PHE A 171 5.72 -0.41 -0.83
CA PHE A 171 5.00 -1.20 -1.82
C PHE A 171 5.77 -2.48 -2.17
N HIS A 172 5.15 -3.34 -2.96
CA HIS A 172 5.77 -4.55 -3.47
C HIS A 172 5.98 -4.45 -4.97
N VAL A 173 7.06 -5.02 -5.48
CA VAL A 173 7.38 -5.03 -6.91
C VAL A 173 7.86 -6.39 -7.37
N GLN A 174 7.88 -6.62 -8.66
CA GLN A 174 8.42 -7.85 -9.22
C GLN A 174 9.94 -7.94 -9.04
N ARG A 175 10.67 -6.86 -9.33
CA ARG A 175 12.14 -6.86 -9.29
C ARG A 175 12.69 -5.58 -8.70
N ALA A 176 13.80 -5.71 -7.98
CA ALA A 176 14.62 -4.58 -7.57
C ALA A 176 16.10 -4.94 -7.69
N ASP A 177 16.97 -3.95 -7.82
CA ASP A 177 18.40 -4.14 -7.63
C ASP A 177 18.83 -3.75 -6.20
N GLU A 178 20.05 -4.06 -5.82
CA GLU A 178 20.59 -3.73 -4.49
C GLU A 178 20.65 -2.22 -4.19
N GLU A 179 20.63 -1.37 -5.22
CA GLU A 179 20.63 0.08 -5.09
C GLU A 179 19.20 0.64 -4.90
N GLY A 180 18.17 -0.18 -5.10
CA GLY A 180 16.75 0.17 -4.96
C GLY A 180 16.09 0.66 -6.25
N ASN A 181 16.70 0.49 -7.42
CA ASN A 181 15.96 0.69 -8.66
C ASN A 181 14.97 -0.47 -8.80
N CYS A 182 13.69 -0.17 -8.95
CA CYS A 182 12.66 -1.20 -8.93
C CYS A 182 11.75 -1.16 -10.14
N GLN A 183 11.39 -2.34 -10.61
CA GLN A 183 10.56 -2.55 -11.78
C GLN A 183 9.22 -3.15 -11.39
N MET A 184 8.16 -2.60 -11.99
CA MET A 184 6.80 -3.05 -11.80
C MET A 184 6.08 -3.14 -13.14
N TRP A 185 5.27 -4.18 -13.32
CA TRP A 185 4.37 -4.34 -14.46
C TRP A 185 3.03 -4.91 -14.00
N GLY A 186 2.02 -4.81 -14.86
CA GLY A 186 0.64 -5.11 -14.52
C GLY A 186 -0.12 -3.86 -14.11
N ILE A 187 -0.95 -3.96 -13.09
CA ILE A 187 -1.77 -2.84 -12.60
C ILE A 187 -0.93 -1.98 -11.65
N TRP A 188 -0.52 -0.82 -12.09
CA TRP A 188 0.31 0.08 -11.28
C TRP A 188 -0.46 0.77 -10.15
N GLY A 189 -1.77 0.98 -10.35
CA GLY A 189 -2.58 1.75 -9.42
C GLY A 189 -2.01 3.16 -9.18
N ASP A 190 -1.94 3.53 -7.93
CA ASP A 190 -1.38 4.79 -7.47
C ASP A 190 0.15 4.79 -7.33
N SER A 191 0.80 3.61 -7.37
CA SER A 191 2.23 3.42 -7.04
C SER A 191 3.19 4.38 -7.75
N PRO A 192 3.03 4.73 -9.06
CA PRO A 192 3.93 5.66 -9.72
C PRO A 192 4.00 7.04 -9.07
N TRP A 193 2.88 7.53 -8.56
CA TRP A 193 2.77 8.86 -7.99
C TRP A 193 2.88 8.85 -6.48
N SER A 194 2.23 7.89 -5.80
CA SER A 194 2.28 7.79 -4.35
C SER A 194 3.71 7.56 -3.86
N MET A 195 4.47 6.66 -4.48
CA MET A 195 5.84 6.37 -4.07
C MET A 195 6.81 7.52 -4.39
N ARG A 196 6.63 8.21 -5.53
CA ARG A 196 7.43 9.41 -5.84
C ARG A 196 7.12 10.58 -4.92
N ALA A 197 5.90 10.69 -4.43
CA ALA A 197 5.48 11.73 -3.49
C ALA A 197 6.06 11.53 -2.08
N CYS A 198 6.33 10.30 -1.67
CA CYS A 198 6.93 10.01 -0.38
C CYS A 198 8.37 10.54 -0.28
N LYS A 199 8.81 10.94 0.92
CA LYS A 199 10.18 11.38 1.15
C LYS A 199 11.16 10.23 0.97
N GLU A 200 10.85 9.08 1.54
CA GLU A 200 11.62 7.83 1.50
C GLU A 200 10.70 6.65 1.19
N VAL A 201 11.25 5.56 0.63
CA VAL A 201 10.46 4.38 0.28
C VAL A 201 11.16 3.10 0.70
N ILE A 202 10.42 2.18 1.34
CA ILE A 202 10.79 0.78 1.50
C ILE A 202 10.18 -0.01 0.33
N VAL A 203 10.98 -0.73 -0.42
CA VAL A 203 10.49 -1.64 -1.45
C VAL A 203 10.68 -3.09 -1.02
N SER A 204 9.63 -3.89 -1.13
CA SER A 204 9.77 -5.36 -1.12
C SER A 204 9.63 -5.89 -2.55
N CYS A 205 10.32 -6.96 -2.88
CA CYS A 205 10.33 -7.53 -4.23
C CYS A 205 10.31 -9.05 -4.21
N GLU A 206 9.85 -9.61 -5.34
CA GLU A 206 9.91 -11.06 -5.56
C GLU A 206 11.36 -11.51 -5.81
N GLU A 207 12.15 -10.69 -6.52
CA GLU A 207 13.53 -11.00 -6.90
C GLU A 207 14.43 -9.78 -6.77
N ILE A 208 15.65 -10.00 -6.24
CA ILE A 208 16.76 -9.07 -6.38
C ILE A 208 17.56 -9.47 -7.62
N VAL A 209 17.68 -8.52 -8.57
CA VAL A 209 18.38 -8.75 -9.83
C VAL A 209 19.55 -7.78 -9.98
N SER A 210 20.46 -8.08 -10.92
CA SER A 210 21.56 -7.17 -11.20
C SER A 210 21.05 -5.86 -11.83
N ARG A 211 21.81 -4.78 -11.65
CA ARG A 211 21.54 -3.49 -12.27
C ARG A 211 21.43 -3.57 -13.80
N ASP A 212 22.18 -4.47 -14.42
CA ASP A 212 22.13 -4.65 -15.86
C ASP A 212 20.79 -5.19 -16.34
N ILE A 213 20.14 -6.05 -15.54
CA ILE A 213 18.77 -6.51 -15.84
C ILE A 213 17.77 -5.35 -15.75
N ILE A 214 17.89 -4.50 -14.74
CA ILE A 214 17.05 -3.28 -14.66
C ILE A 214 17.30 -2.37 -15.87
N GLY A 215 18.56 -2.18 -16.27
CA GLY A 215 18.95 -1.32 -17.37
C GLY A 215 18.50 -1.78 -18.76
N ARG A 216 18.23 -3.07 -18.95
CA ARG A 216 17.75 -3.60 -20.25
C ARG A 216 16.34 -3.14 -20.61
N ASP A 217 15.48 -2.90 -19.61
CA ASP A 217 14.14 -2.41 -19.82
C ASP A 217 13.82 -1.25 -18.85
N PRO A 218 14.37 -0.06 -19.12
CA PRO A 218 14.21 1.09 -18.22
C PRO A 218 12.76 1.57 -18.12
N ASN A 219 11.90 1.27 -19.10
CA ASN A 219 10.50 1.69 -19.11
C ASN A 219 9.67 1.03 -17.99
N ARG A 220 10.11 -0.10 -17.45
CA ARG A 220 9.49 -0.74 -16.29
C ARG A 220 9.94 -0.17 -14.96
N THR A 221 10.99 0.64 -14.94
CA THR A 221 11.48 1.24 -13.70
C THR A 221 10.47 2.25 -13.17
N ILE A 222 9.70 1.79 -12.20
CA ILE A 222 8.63 2.59 -11.57
C ILE A 222 9.19 3.61 -10.59
N LEU A 223 10.26 3.26 -9.89
CA LEU A 223 10.91 4.13 -8.91
C LEU A 223 12.44 3.95 -8.98
N PRO A 224 13.19 5.06 -9.11
CA PRO A 224 14.65 5.03 -9.11
C PRO A 224 15.20 4.88 -7.67
N GLY A 225 16.36 4.26 -7.55
CA GLY A 225 16.97 3.90 -6.28
C GLY A 225 17.22 5.03 -5.30
N TYR A 226 17.41 6.27 -5.76
CA TYR A 226 17.65 7.42 -4.86
C TYR A 226 16.48 7.70 -3.90
N LYS A 227 15.27 7.27 -4.23
CA LYS A 227 14.08 7.37 -3.37
C LYS A 227 13.97 6.21 -2.37
N VAL A 228 14.64 5.09 -2.64
CA VAL A 228 14.52 3.86 -1.87
C VAL A 228 15.56 3.82 -0.76
N VAL A 229 15.13 3.57 0.46
CA VAL A 229 16.00 3.47 1.65
C VAL A 229 16.25 2.02 2.07
N ALA A 230 15.36 1.11 1.69
CA ALA A 230 15.49 -0.33 1.97
C ALA A 230 14.93 -1.18 0.84
N VAL A 231 15.60 -2.27 0.53
CA VAL A 231 15.18 -3.33 -0.40
C VAL A 231 15.01 -4.61 0.39
N VAL A 232 13.84 -5.20 0.33
CA VAL A 232 13.48 -6.43 1.05
C VAL A 232 13.12 -7.51 0.05
N GLU A 233 13.98 -8.52 -0.13
CA GLU A 233 13.63 -9.70 -0.92
C GLU A 233 12.59 -10.52 -0.16
N ALA A 234 11.43 -10.71 -0.76
CA ALA A 234 10.32 -11.41 -0.12
C ALA A 234 9.40 -12.06 -1.16
N PRO A 235 9.76 -13.24 -1.67
CA PRO A 235 8.88 -14.00 -2.54
C PRO A 235 7.50 -14.19 -1.92
N PHE A 236 6.44 -14.04 -2.73
CA PHE A 236 5.06 -13.97 -2.25
C PHE A 236 4.79 -12.85 -1.24
N GLY A 237 5.57 -11.76 -1.28
CA GLY A 237 5.49 -10.65 -0.33
C GLY A 237 4.16 -9.89 -0.34
N ALA A 238 3.41 -9.97 -1.43
CA ALA A 238 2.08 -9.38 -1.56
C ALA A 238 0.92 -10.35 -1.23
N HIS A 239 1.16 -11.67 -1.05
CA HIS A 239 0.08 -12.61 -0.71
C HIS A 239 -0.69 -12.16 0.55
N PRO A 240 -2.02 -12.18 0.56
CA PRO A 240 -2.94 -12.90 -0.32
C PRO A 240 -3.33 -12.19 -1.63
N LYS A 241 -2.81 -10.98 -1.87
CA LYS A 241 -2.95 -10.32 -3.17
C LYS A 241 -1.99 -10.93 -4.18
N HIS A 242 -2.16 -10.58 -5.44
CA HIS A 242 -1.32 -11.10 -6.52
C HIS A 242 -0.13 -10.21 -6.83
N THR A 243 0.89 -10.81 -7.45
CA THR A 243 1.98 -10.11 -8.12
C THR A 243 2.02 -10.61 -9.57
N GLN A 244 1.67 -9.72 -10.50
CA GLN A 244 1.50 -10.05 -11.92
C GLN A 244 2.72 -10.79 -12.48
N GLY A 245 2.47 -11.99 -13.04
CA GLY A 245 3.51 -12.86 -13.59
C GLY A 245 4.20 -13.78 -12.58
N TYR A 246 3.92 -13.65 -11.29
CA TYR A 246 4.47 -14.52 -10.24
C TYR A 246 3.41 -15.41 -9.60
N TYR A 247 2.30 -14.84 -9.16
CA TYR A 247 1.20 -15.59 -8.54
C TYR A 247 -0.11 -14.82 -8.57
N ASP A 248 -1.19 -15.55 -8.51
CA ASP A 248 -2.55 -15.05 -8.48
C ASP A 248 -3.04 -14.71 -7.06
N VAL A 249 -4.19 -14.05 -6.99
CA VAL A 249 -4.87 -13.72 -5.73
C VAL A 249 -5.39 -14.98 -5.04
N ASP A 250 -5.08 -15.15 -3.76
CA ASP A 250 -5.68 -16.19 -2.92
C ASP A 250 -7.03 -15.74 -2.36
N ARG A 251 -8.07 -15.95 -3.15
CA ARG A 251 -9.44 -15.56 -2.80
C ARG A 251 -9.94 -16.25 -1.53
N ASP A 252 -9.62 -17.52 -1.36
CA ASP A 252 -10.06 -18.30 -0.19
C ASP A 252 -9.46 -17.75 1.10
N PHE A 253 -8.19 -17.33 1.05
CA PHE A 253 -7.51 -16.73 2.19
C PHE A 253 -8.09 -15.35 2.53
N ILE A 254 -8.42 -14.54 1.52
CA ILE A 254 -9.12 -13.26 1.71
C ILE A 254 -10.50 -13.50 2.34
N PHE A 255 -11.29 -14.45 1.83
CA PHE A 255 -12.59 -14.79 2.41
C PHE A 255 -12.45 -15.31 3.85
N LYS A 256 -11.39 -16.07 4.16
CA LYS A 256 -11.09 -16.49 5.54
C LYS A 256 -10.92 -15.27 6.43
N TYR A 257 -10.08 -14.31 6.04
CA TYR A 257 -9.87 -13.07 6.80
C TYR A 257 -11.18 -12.31 7.03
N ILE A 258 -11.97 -12.08 5.97
CA ILE A 258 -13.24 -11.35 6.07
C ILE A 258 -14.20 -12.03 7.02
N ARG A 259 -14.32 -13.36 6.98
CA ARG A 259 -15.17 -14.13 7.91
C ARG A 259 -14.71 -14.01 9.36
N GLU A 260 -13.42 -14.23 9.59
CA GLU A 260 -12.86 -14.23 10.94
C GLU A 260 -12.84 -12.83 11.55
N SER A 261 -12.59 -11.79 10.75
CA SER A 261 -12.57 -10.42 11.22
C SER A 261 -13.95 -9.82 11.58
N GLN A 262 -15.05 -10.55 11.33
CA GLN A 262 -16.39 -10.09 11.72
C GLN A 262 -16.52 -9.82 13.22
N THR A 263 -15.84 -10.61 14.05
CA THR A 263 -15.76 -10.40 15.50
C THR A 263 -14.35 -10.00 15.91
N GLN A 264 -14.21 -9.37 17.06
CA GLN A 264 -12.89 -9.01 17.60
C GLN A 264 -12.08 -10.25 17.94
N GLU A 265 -12.73 -11.26 18.51
CA GLU A 265 -12.11 -12.54 18.90
C GLU A 265 -11.63 -13.30 17.66
N GLY A 266 -12.45 -13.36 16.62
CA GLY A 266 -12.08 -14.03 15.36
C GLY A 266 -10.91 -13.30 14.66
N TRP A 267 -10.95 -11.97 14.64
CA TRP A 267 -9.84 -11.18 14.13
C TRP A 267 -8.55 -11.44 14.93
N GLN A 268 -8.61 -11.42 16.25
CA GLN A 268 -7.43 -11.69 17.09
C GLN A 268 -6.86 -13.08 16.82
N LYS A 269 -7.72 -14.10 16.72
CA LYS A 269 -7.30 -15.45 16.36
C LYS A 269 -6.59 -15.50 15.01
N PHE A 270 -7.11 -14.79 14.00
CA PHE A 270 -6.46 -14.72 12.70
C PHE A 270 -5.09 -14.07 12.80
N MET A 271 -4.98 -12.95 13.54
CA MET A 271 -3.71 -12.24 13.71
C MET A 271 -2.69 -13.06 14.51
N ASP A 272 -3.13 -13.74 15.57
CA ASP A 272 -2.28 -14.63 16.37
C ASP A 272 -1.76 -15.79 15.52
N GLU A 273 -2.58 -16.30 14.61
CA GLU A 273 -2.20 -17.39 13.74
C GLU A 273 -1.27 -16.96 12.61
N TRP A 274 -1.57 -15.87 11.90
CA TRP A 274 -0.96 -15.54 10.61
C TRP A 274 0.02 -14.36 10.65
N VAL A 275 0.02 -13.56 11.71
CA VAL A 275 0.90 -12.40 11.84
C VAL A 275 1.81 -12.53 13.05
N TYR A 276 1.26 -12.68 14.25
CA TYR A 276 2.06 -12.77 15.47
C TYR A 276 2.68 -14.16 15.69
N GLY A 277 2.02 -15.22 15.25
CA GLY A 277 2.47 -16.60 15.39
C GLY A 277 3.53 -17.04 14.36
N VAL A 278 4.01 -16.12 13.53
CA VAL A 278 5.07 -16.36 12.54
C VAL A 278 6.13 -15.27 12.66
N GLU A 279 7.40 -15.66 12.56
CA GLU A 279 8.50 -14.71 12.78
C GLU A 279 8.67 -13.74 11.60
N ASP A 280 8.57 -14.28 10.39
CA ASP A 280 8.82 -13.55 9.14
C ASP A 280 7.98 -14.09 7.97
N ARG A 281 8.32 -13.66 6.76
CA ARG A 281 7.63 -14.11 5.54
C ARG A 281 7.88 -15.58 5.24
N VAL A 282 9.05 -16.09 5.53
CA VAL A 282 9.39 -17.52 5.31
C VAL A 282 8.57 -18.40 6.26
N GLY A 283 8.50 -18.02 7.53
CA GLY A 283 7.63 -18.69 8.51
C GLY A 283 6.16 -18.68 8.12
N TYR A 284 5.69 -17.55 7.57
CA TYR A 284 4.32 -17.42 7.05
C TYR A 284 4.05 -18.40 5.89
N LEU A 285 4.95 -18.48 4.91
CA LEU A 285 4.79 -19.37 3.76
C LEU A 285 4.87 -20.85 4.18
N LYS A 286 5.79 -21.19 5.09
CA LYS A 286 5.86 -22.53 5.66
C LYS A 286 4.54 -22.91 6.32
N LYS A 287 4.01 -22.05 7.18
CA LYS A 287 2.71 -22.25 7.83
C LYS A 287 1.58 -22.40 6.83
N TYR A 288 1.58 -21.60 5.76
CA TYR A 288 0.58 -21.71 4.70
C TYR A 288 0.62 -23.08 4.04
N VAL A 289 1.81 -23.57 3.69
CA VAL A 289 2.01 -24.90 3.09
C VAL A 289 1.62 -26.01 4.07
N ASP A 290 2.00 -25.89 5.33
CA ASP A 290 1.64 -26.87 6.37
C ASP A 290 0.12 -26.94 6.59
N THR A 291 -0.59 -25.84 6.41
CA THR A 291 -2.05 -25.74 6.62
C THR A 291 -2.84 -26.18 5.40
N TYR A 292 -2.46 -25.75 4.20
CA TYR A 292 -3.25 -25.94 2.98
C TYR A 292 -2.66 -26.91 1.98
N GLY A 293 -1.42 -27.32 2.20
CA GLY A 293 -0.68 -28.25 1.34
C GLY A 293 0.08 -27.56 0.21
N MET A 294 1.17 -28.21 -0.21
CA MET A 294 2.05 -27.73 -1.28
C MET A 294 1.31 -27.55 -2.61
N LYS A 295 0.33 -28.44 -2.91
CA LYS A 295 -0.45 -28.33 -4.15
C LYS A 295 -1.17 -26.99 -4.23
N LYS A 296 -1.92 -26.60 -3.18
CA LYS A 296 -2.64 -25.32 -3.16
C LYS A 296 -1.70 -24.13 -3.31
N PHE A 297 -0.54 -24.18 -2.67
CA PHE A 297 0.48 -23.15 -2.80
C PHE A 297 1.01 -23.03 -4.23
N LEU A 298 1.29 -24.16 -4.88
CA LEU A 298 1.77 -24.18 -6.27
C LEU A 298 0.68 -23.75 -7.27
N ASP A 299 -0.58 -24.06 -6.99
CA ASP A 299 -1.72 -23.63 -7.82
C ASP A 299 -1.89 -22.10 -7.85
N LEU A 300 -1.32 -21.38 -6.88
CA LEU A 300 -1.29 -19.90 -6.89
C LEU A 300 -0.25 -19.35 -7.87
N LYS A 301 0.80 -20.09 -8.18
CA LYS A 301 1.84 -19.62 -9.10
C LYS A 301 1.24 -19.35 -10.48
N ALA A 302 1.56 -18.19 -11.03
CA ALA A 302 1.23 -17.89 -12.42
C ALA A 302 1.86 -18.96 -13.33
N SER A 303 1.06 -19.55 -14.22
CA SER A 303 1.60 -20.46 -15.23
C SER A 303 2.41 -19.65 -16.25
N ASP A 304 3.43 -20.26 -16.83
CA ASP A 304 4.21 -19.67 -17.91
C ASP A 304 3.35 -19.22 -19.09
N MET A 305 2.19 -19.83 -19.24
CA MET A 305 1.20 -19.51 -20.29
C MET A 305 0.30 -18.33 -19.95
N SER A 306 0.01 -18.06 -18.68
CA SER A 306 -0.97 -17.01 -18.30
C SER A 306 -0.42 -15.60 -18.37
N SER A 307 0.90 -15.45 -18.29
CA SER A 307 1.56 -14.14 -18.36
C SER A 307 2.22 -13.85 -19.70
N SER A 308 2.25 -14.81 -20.61
CA SER A 308 3.16 -14.82 -21.76
C SER A 308 2.61 -14.24 -23.07
N SER A 309 1.36 -13.81 -23.12
CA SER A 309 0.85 -13.11 -24.30
C SER A 309 1.49 -11.75 -24.52
N VAL A 310 2.24 -11.26 -23.55
CA VAL A 310 3.00 -10.01 -23.63
C VAL A 310 4.47 -10.32 -23.66
N ASN A 311 5.11 -10.18 -24.83
CA ASN A 311 6.55 -10.19 -24.93
C ASN A 311 7.09 -8.90 -24.31
N TYR A 312 7.72 -9.02 -23.15
CA TYR A 312 8.29 -7.90 -22.43
C TYR A 312 9.74 -7.58 -22.85
N GLY A 313 10.21 -8.16 -23.97
CA GLY A 313 11.50 -7.78 -24.56
C GLY A 313 12.73 -8.39 -23.91
N PHE A 314 12.60 -9.57 -23.30
CA PHE A 314 13.76 -10.32 -22.79
C PHE A 314 14.21 -11.35 -23.80
#